data_17e0f1729eef4e84fb8ced62c69e3de9
#
_entry.id   17e0f1729eef4e84fb8ced62c69e3de9
#
_cell.length_a   1.000
_cell.length_b   1.000
_cell.length_c   1.000
_cell.angle_alpha   90.00
_cell.angle_beta   90.00
_cell.angle_gamma   90.00
#
_symmetry.space_group_name_H-M   'P 1'
#
loop_
_entity.id
_entity.type
_entity.pdbx_description
1 polymer ?
#
loop_
_entity_poly.entity_id
_entity_poly.type
_entity_poly.pdbx_seq_one_letter_code
_entity_poly.pdbx_strand_id
1 'polypeptide(L)'
;MEGKSLSRNQEVRNQRFCSCSPSCNNGTCVTHFKCYAELNPTSGTKTLGCDTINLICLKPDNVQCCDHSNFCNSNISFAGKASEGSKPPVISATSPVSVLTVIGFLLVAGLAFFKWRQAREKREAEKHRQRLFNDYQLYLDSVSSGTSSGLPILVQRTMANEITLLERIGRGRYGEVWMGMYHNEDIAVKVYSSKDEIGWRRETEIYNSYQIRHDNILTYYASDVCSRQSFTQLWLVVQYHKDGSLYSYLQSNPVTYRQMAIMCHSIAAGLVYLHQDVVGSPGKPAIVHRDMKSKNVLVKGDLTCCICDLEHAIAYTVNWDFREEGVNIKVGTKRYMSPELLDSTIRTTSFSSFKAADMYSFSLVMWEIVMRCIISGMVEDYNVPYGNIVSSDPSYEEMHQTVVINQIRPVIPTRLLSEPVCMPCMIA
;
A
#
# COMPACT_ATOMS: atom_id res chain seq x y z
N MET A 1 -20.65 6.06 45.92
CA MET A 1 -21.91 6.57 45.33
C MET A 1 -21.56 7.57 44.25
N GLU A 2 -22.29 7.53 43.17
CA GLU A 2 -22.20 8.29 41.93
C GLU A 2 -21.27 7.77 40.87
N GLY A 3 -21.85 6.81 40.12
CA GLY A 3 -21.33 6.34 38.83
C GLY A 3 -21.56 7.38 37.73
N LYS A 4 -20.55 7.63 36.91
CA LYS A 4 -20.69 8.36 35.65
C LYS A 4 -21.09 7.39 34.54
N SER A 5 -22.38 7.34 34.23
CA SER A 5 -22.91 6.84 32.97
C SER A 5 -22.79 7.95 31.92
N LEU A 6 -21.72 7.90 31.12
CA LEU A 6 -21.52 8.83 30.01
C LEU A 6 -20.77 8.09 28.89
N SER A 7 -21.50 7.34 28.05
CA SER A 7 -21.01 7.01 26.72
C SER A 7 -22.08 6.45 25.76
N ARG A 8 -23.34 6.29 26.17
CA ARG A 8 -24.36 5.70 25.25
C ARG A 8 -25.12 6.72 24.39
N ASN A 9 -24.95 8.02 24.63
CA ASN A 9 -25.74 9.06 23.97
C ASN A 9 -25.04 9.78 22.77
N GLN A 10 -23.79 9.48 22.47
CA GLN A 10 -23.11 10.10 21.33
C GLN A 10 -23.18 9.26 20.04
N GLU A 11 -23.32 7.94 20.13
CA GLU A 11 -23.44 7.09 18.93
C GLU A 11 -24.81 7.17 18.26
N VAL A 12 -25.86 7.59 18.98
CA VAL A 12 -27.23 7.69 18.45
C VAL A 12 -27.43 8.96 17.58
N ARG A 13 -26.55 9.96 17.64
CA ARG A 13 -26.75 11.25 16.95
C ARG A 13 -26.46 11.24 15.44
N ASN A 14 -25.86 10.21 14.87
CA ASN A 14 -25.53 10.14 13.45
C ASN A 14 -26.24 9.03 12.66
N GLN A 15 -27.23 8.36 13.24
CA GLN A 15 -28.00 7.36 12.52
C GLN A 15 -29.15 8.03 11.75
N ARG A 16 -29.33 7.63 10.48
CA ARG A 16 -30.44 8.07 9.62
C ARG A 16 -31.37 6.91 9.34
N PHE A 17 -32.67 7.22 9.35
CA PHE A 17 -33.70 6.29 8.94
C PHE A 17 -34.08 6.56 7.49
N CYS A 18 -34.04 5.53 6.64
CA CYS A 18 -34.39 5.60 5.23
C CYS A 18 -35.61 4.75 4.94
N SER A 19 -36.44 5.17 3.99
CA SER A 19 -37.45 4.29 3.40
C SER A 19 -36.77 3.17 2.61
N CYS A 20 -37.30 1.94 2.68
CA CYS A 20 -36.74 0.77 2.02
C CYS A 20 -37.84 -0.08 1.40
N SER A 21 -37.72 -0.41 0.10
CA SER A 21 -38.67 -1.22 -0.67
C SER A 21 -37.95 -1.80 -1.89
N PRO A 22 -38.12 -3.08 -2.24
CA PRO A 22 -38.99 -4.10 -1.61
C PRO A 22 -38.30 -4.98 -0.53
N SER A 23 -37.05 -4.75 -0.17
CA SER A 23 -36.18 -5.75 0.47
C SER A 23 -35.94 -5.60 1.98
N CYS A 24 -36.75 -4.83 2.72
CA CYS A 24 -36.59 -4.70 4.17
C CYS A 24 -37.84 -5.09 4.95
N ASN A 25 -37.69 -5.75 6.09
CA ASN A 25 -38.75 -5.98 7.06
C ASN A 25 -39.19 -4.62 7.65
N ASN A 26 -40.47 -4.29 7.61
CA ASN A 26 -41.08 -3.03 8.05
C ASN A 26 -40.80 -1.77 7.20
N GLY A 27 -40.30 -1.88 5.97
CA GLY A 27 -40.18 -0.76 5.03
C GLY A 27 -39.17 0.32 5.42
N THR A 28 -38.29 0.07 6.41
CA THR A 28 -37.28 1.02 6.88
C THR A 28 -35.92 0.35 7.09
N CYS A 29 -34.84 1.10 6.85
CA CYS A 29 -33.47 0.70 7.19
C CYS A 29 -32.73 1.86 7.86
N VAL A 30 -31.61 1.57 8.52
CA VAL A 30 -30.79 2.55 9.25
C VAL A 30 -29.38 2.58 8.66
N THR A 31 -28.87 3.80 8.44
CA THR A 31 -27.51 4.01 7.95
C THR A 31 -26.84 5.20 8.63
N HIS A 32 -25.51 5.19 8.67
CA HIS A 32 -24.68 6.34 9.00
C HIS A 32 -24.31 7.20 7.78
N PHE A 33 -24.63 6.72 6.57
CA PHE A 33 -24.32 7.38 5.30
C PHE A 33 -25.55 8.07 4.68
N LYS A 34 -25.95 7.69 3.48
CA LYS A 34 -27.03 8.33 2.74
C LYS A 34 -28.19 7.39 2.48
N CYS A 35 -29.38 7.94 2.37
CA CYS A 35 -30.52 7.22 1.81
C CYS A 35 -30.48 7.32 0.28
N TYR A 36 -30.86 6.27 -0.43
CA TYR A 36 -30.89 6.28 -1.91
C TYR A 36 -32.24 5.86 -2.49
N ALA A 37 -32.49 6.34 -3.69
CA ALA A 37 -33.55 5.87 -4.58
C ALA A 37 -32.90 5.52 -5.94
N GLU A 38 -33.18 4.33 -6.44
CA GLU A 38 -32.69 3.83 -7.73
C GLU A 38 -33.88 3.53 -8.65
N LEU A 39 -33.79 3.98 -9.90
CA LEU A 39 -34.79 3.68 -10.92
C LEU A 39 -34.25 2.62 -11.86
N ASN A 40 -34.92 1.49 -11.98
CA ASN A 40 -34.59 0.49 -12.98
C ASN A 40 -34.99 0.98 -14.35
N PRO A 41 -34.04 1.20 -15.29
CA PRO A 41 -34.30 1.79 -16.58
C PRO A 41 -35.17 0.90 -17.50
N THR A 42 -35.20 -0.42 -17.23
CA THR A 42 -35.91 -1.39 -18.07
C THR A 42 -37.36 -1.63 -17.60
N SER A 43 -37.59 -1.64 -16.29
CA SER A 43 -38.91 -1.94 -15.72
C SER A 43 -39.63 -0.71 -15.17
N GLY A 44 -38.95 0.44 -15.05
CA GLY A 44 -39.49 1.65 -14.44
C GLY A 44 -39.77 1.56 -12.94
N THR A 45 -39.38 0.45 -12.30
CA THR A 45 -39.59 0.27 -10.84
C THR A 45 -38.62 1.05 -10.04
N LYS A 46 -39.08 1.67 -8.93
CA LYS A 46 -38.29 2.44 -8.00
C LYS A 46 -37.92 1.58 -6.79
N THR A 47 -36.64 1.48 -6.50
CA THR A 47 -36.08 0.80 -5.31
C THR A 47 -35.57 1.85 -4.33
N LEU A 48 -35.90 1.71 -3.06
CA LEU A 48 -35.47 2.59 -1.98
C LEU A 48 -34.59 1.83 -1.00
N GLY A 49 -33.56 2.45 -0.44
CA GLY A 49 -32.70 1.78 0.52
C GLY A 49 -31.69 2.67 1.25
N CYS A 50 -30.86 2.00 2.03
CA CYS A 50 -29.74 2.59 2.78
C CYS A 50 -28.41 2.29 2.12
N ASP A 51 -27.61 3.32 1.88
CA ASP A 51 -26.21 3.13 1.50
C ASP A 51 -25.40 2.83 2.76
N THR A 52 -24.99 1.58 2.92
CA THR A 52 -24.26 1.10 4.11
C THR A 52 -22.75 1.20 3.99
N ILE A 53 -22.24 1.40 2.77
CA ILE A 53 -20.80 1.39 2.45
C ILE A 53 -20.35 2.62 1.65
N ASN A 54 -21.20 3.62 1.50
CA ASN A 54 -20.97 4.85 0.75
C ASN A 54 -20.55 4.64 -0.72
N LEU A 55 -20.92 3.53 -1.33
CA LEU A 55 -20.56 3.18 -2.71
C LEU A 55 -21.75 3.28 -3.68
N ILE A 56 -22.98 3.08 -3.22
CA ILE A 56 -24.18 3.11 -4.08
C ILE A 56 -24.41 4.52 -4.60
N CYS A 57 -24.17 5.53 -3.76
CA CYS A 57 -24.33 6.93 -4.10
C CYS A 57 -23.24 7.51 -5.02
N LEU A 58 -22.26 6.71 -5.40
CA LEU A 58 -21.22 7.08 -6.37
C LEU A 58 -21.57 6.62 -7.82
N LYS A 59 -22.66 5.90 -8.02
CA LYS A 59 -23.10 5.47 -9.37
C LYS A 59 -23.91 6.59 -10.04
N PRO A 60 -23.59 6.98 -11.30
CA PRO A 60 -23.98 8.30 -11.80
C PRO A 60 -25.40 8.46 -12.37
N ASP A 61 -26.06 7.44 -12.96
CA ASP A 61 -27.16 7.76 -13.87
C ASP A 61 -28.58 7.44 -13.42
N ASN A 62 -28.80 6.46 -12.55
CA ASN A 62 -30.13 6.01 -12.14
C ASN A 62 -30.34 6.02 -10.61
N VAL A 63 -29.40 6.58 -9.85
CA VAL A 63 -29.44 6.62 -8.40
C VAL A 63 -29.42 8.06 -7.92
N GLN A 64 -30.38 8.43 -7.09
CA GLN A 64 -30.40 9.73 -6.40
C GLN A 64 -30.30 9.49 -4.89
N CYS A 65 -29.44 10.25 -4.23
CA CYS A 65 -29.17 10.12 -2.82
C CYS A 65 -29.48 11.42 -2.08
N CYS A 66 -29.85 11.25 -0.79
CA CYS A 66 -30.11 12.38 0.09
C CYS A 66 -29.59 12.10 1.50
N ASP A 67 -29.24 13.14 2.22
CA ASP A 67 -28.66 13.09 3.57
C ASP A 67 -29.17 14.19 4.53
N HIS A 68 -30.15 14.98 4.11
CA HIS A 68 -30.60 16.16 4.84
C HIS A 68 -31.67 15.87 5.91
N SER A 69 -32.40 14.75 5.81
CA SER A 69 -33.43 14.37 6.79
C SER A 69 -33.68 12.86 6.79
N ASN A 70 -34.34 12.36 7.84
CA ASN A 70 -34.81 10.99 7.86
C ASN A 70 -35.88 10.80 6.77
N PHE A 71 -35.89 9.62 6.15
CA PHE A 71 -36.82 9.23 5.07
C PHE A 71 -36.81 10.13 3.83
N CYS A 72 -35.75 10.91 3.62
CA CYS A 72 -35.65 11.84 2.49
C CYS A 72 -35.76 11.16 1.13
N ASN A 73 -35.39 9.89 1.00
CA ASN A 73 -35.44 9.13 -0.25
C ASN A 73 -36.87 8.75 -0.68
N SER A 74 -37.86 8.81 0.19
CA SER A 74 -39.25 8.55 -0.16
C SER A 74 -39.83 9.60 -1.10
N ASN A 75 -39.36 10.85 -0.99
CA ASN A 75 -39.82 12.00 -1.77
C ASN A 75 -39.00 12.26 -3.04
N ILE A 76 -37.98 11.45 -3.34
CA ILE A 76 -37.22 11.58 -4.58
C ILE A 76 -38.10 11.18 -5.77
N SER A 77 -38.28 12.09 -6.72
CA SER A 77 -38.96 11.88 -7.98
C SER A 77 -37.95 11.93 -9.14
N PHE A 78 -37.96 10.93 -9.98
CA PHE A 78 -37.21 10.98 -11.23
C PHE A 78 -38.05 11.75 -12.27
N ALA A 79 -37.54 12.87 -12.77
CA ALA A 79 -38.22 13.63 -13.82
C ALA A 79 -38.36 12.74 -15.06
N GLY A 80 -39.57 12.33 -15.36
CA GLY A 80 -39.89 11.60 -16.57
C GLY A 80 -39.60 12.48 -17.78
N LYS A 81 -38.77 12.03 -18.70
CA LYS A 81 -38.74 12.57 -20.05
C LYS A 81 -40.04 12.19 -20.72
N ALA A 82 -41.06 13.03 -20.59
CA ALA A 82 -42.23 12.96 -21.45
C ALA A 82 -41.80 13.33 -22.88
N SER A 83 -42.02 12.46 -23.79
CA SER A 83 -41.86 12.70 -25.20
C SER A 83 -43.00 13.65 -25.67
N GLU A 84 -42.75 14.93 -25.81
CA GLU A 84 -43.57 15.80 -26.62
C GLU A 84 -42.85 16.06 -27.93
N GLY A 85 -43.53 15.63 -29.00
CA GLY A 85 -43.14 15.86 -30.38
C GLY A 85 -43.20 17.35 -30.76
N SER A 86 -42.04 17.93 -31.00
CA SER A 86 -41.93 19.14 -31.78
C SER A 86 -41.14 18.84 -33.07
N LYS A 87 -41.77 19.12 -34.20
CA LYS A 87 -41.19 19.00 -35.53
C LYS A 87 -39.86 19.75 -35.60
N PRO A 88 -38.76 19.14 -36.11
CA PRO A 88 -37.53 19.84 -36.31
C PRO A 88 -37.63 20.88 -37.46
N PRO A 89 -36.89 22.00 -37.39
CA PRO A 89 -36.69 22.86 -38.53
C PRO A 89 -35.92 22.11 -39.62
N VAL A 90 -36.32 22.28 -40.83
CA VAL A 90 -35.69 21.74 -42.04
C VAL A 90 -34.29 22.36 -42.17
N ILE A 91 -33.29 21.61 -41.78
CA ILE A 91 -31.88 21.92 -42.10
C ILE A 91 -31.59 21.11 -43.38
N SER A 92 -31.15 21.80 -44.41
CA SER A 92 -30.75 21.28 -45.72
C SER A 92 -29.79 20.10 -45.54
N ALA A 93 -30.04 19.02 -46.26
CA ALA A 93 -29.30 17.77 -46.24
C ALA A 93 -27.81 17.98 -46.60
N THR A 94 -26.97 18.02 -45.56
CA THR A 94 -25.55 17.65 -45.70
C THR A 94 -25.51 16.12 -45.71
N SER A 95 -24.91 15.52 -46.75
CA SER A 95 -24.89 14.06 -46.93
C SER A 95 -24.32 13.38 -45.66
N PRO A 96 -24.90 12.22 -45.27
CA PRO A 96 -24.45 11.50 -44.06
C PRO A 96 -22.96 11.11 -44.07
N VAL A 97 -22.34 11.09 -45.24
CA VAL A 97 -20.92 10.81 -45.45
C VAL A 97 -20.03 11.95 -44.87
N SER A 98 -20.46 13.21 -44.98
CA SER A 98 -19.66 14.34 -44.45
C SER A 98 -19.67 14.44 -42.91
N VAL A 99 -20.73 14.02 -42.25
CA VAL A 99 -20.83 14.00 -40.79
C VAL A 99 -19.94 12.90 -40.18
N LEU A 100 -19.97 11.71 -40.79
CA LEU A 100 -19.15 10.58 -40.35
C LEU A 100 -17.64 10.83 -40.53
N THR A 101 -17.23 11.53 -41.60
CA THR A 101 -15.84 11.91 -41.84
C THR A 101 -15.35 12.93 -40.82
N VAL A 102 -16.17 13.92 -40.44
CA VAL A 102 -15.82 14.90 -39.41
C VAL A 102 -15.70 14.26 -38.03
N ILE A 103 -16.63 13.36 -37.65
CA ILE A 103 -16.58 12.61 -36.40
C ILE A 103 -15.32 11.72 -36.36
N GLY A 104 -15.02 11.03 -37.45
CA GLY A 104 -13.83 10.19 -37.59
C GLY A 104 -12.54 11.02 -37.39
N PHE A 105 -12.48 12.22 -38.02
CA PHE A 105 -11.33 13.12 -37.87
C PHE A 105 -11.17 13.64 -36.45
N LEU A 106 -12.27 13.99 -35.78
CA LEU A 106 -12.24 14.46 -34.37
C LEU A 106 -11.79 13.33 -33.42
N LEU A 107 -12.22 12.08 -33.64
CA LEU A 107 -11.79 10.95 -32.85
C LEU A 107 -10.30 10.66 -33.04
N VAL A 108 -9.80 10.69 -34.28
CA VAL A 108 -8.36 10.50 -34.56
C VAL A 108 -7.54 11.64 -33.97
N ALA A 109 -7.98 12.89 -34.11
CA ALA A 109 -7.33 14.06 -33.53
C ALA A 109 -7.32 13.99 -31.99
N GLY A 110 -8.43 13.57 -31.38
CA GLY A 110 -8.54 13.36 -29.94
C GLY A 110 -7.59 12.28 -29.42
N LEU A 111 -7.51 11.15 -30.11
CA LEU A 111 -6.57 10.07 -29.79
C LEU A 111 -5.11 10.48 -29.98
N ALA A 112 -4.81 11.23 -31.04
CA ALA A 112 -3.47 11.77 -31.30
C ALA A 112 -3.08 12.80 -30.21
N PHE A 113 -4.00 13.70 -29.83
CA PHE A 113 -3.79 14.65 -28.75
C PHE A 113 -3.58 13.95 -27.40
N PHE A 114 -4.38 12.94 -27.09
CA PHE A 114 -4.23 12.16 -25.86
C PHE A 114 -2.87 11.44 -25.79
N LYS A 115 -2.46 10.79 -26.89
CA LYS A 115 -1.13 10.15 -26.99
C LYS A 115 0.00 11.18 -26.89
N TRP A 116 -0.15 12.33 -27.54
CA TRP A 116 0.84 13.41 -27.47
C TRP A 116 0.96 13.97 -26.04
N ARG A 117 -0.16 14.22 -25.37
CA ARG A 117 -0.19 14.67 -23.97
C ARG A 117 0.50 13.65 -23.05
N GLN A 118 0.16 12.36 -23.18
CA GLN A 118 0.76 11.29 -22.40
C GLN A 118 2.28 11.17 -22.67
N ALA A 119 2.70 11.33 -23.93
CA ALA A 119 4.11 11.33 -24.30
C ALA A 119 4.86 12.55 -23.75
N ARG A 120 4.21 13.72 -23.71
CA ARG A 120 4.78 14.95 -23.14
C ARG A 120 4.96 14.80 -21.63
N GLU A 121 3.95 14.34 -20.91
CA GLU A 121 4.01 14.09 -19.46
C GLU A 121 5.13 13.08 -19.12
N LYS A 122 5.28 12.01 -19.90
CA LYS A 122 6.40 11.06 -19.76
C LYS A 122 7.77 11.71 -19.95
N ARG A 123 7.93 12.57 -20.99
CA ARG A 123 9.21 13.26 -21.26
C ARG A 123 9.57 14.28 -20.16
N GLU A 124 8.60 14.96 -19.60
CA GLU A 124 8.82 15.92 -18.51
C GLU A 124 9.20 15.20 -17.21
N ALA A 125 8.54 14.07 -16.90
CA ALA A 125 8.89 13.21 -15.77
C ALA A 125 10.31 12.63 -15.92
N GLU A 126 10.70 12.24 -17.14
CA GLU A 126 12.03 11.70 -17.43
C GLU A 126 13.13 12.75 -17.29
N LYS A 127 12.90 13.98 -17.81
CA LYS A 127 13.83 15.09 -17.62
C LYS A 127 13.99 15.48 -16.14
N HIS A 128 12.94 15.40 -15.36
CA HIS A 128 13.01 15.66 -13.92
C HIS A 128 13.81 14.57 -13.21
N ARG A 129 13.56 13.31 -13.57
CA ARG A 129 14.34 12.15 -13.06
C ARG A 129 15.82 12.26 -13.38
N GLN A 130 16.14 12.65 -14.62
CA GLN A 130 17.53 12.82 -15.06
C GLN A 130 18.24 13.95 -14.30
N ARG A 131 17.55 15.05 -14.01
CA ARG A 131 18.08 16.15 -13.18
C ARG A 131 18.35 15.66 -11.75
N LEU A 132 17.39 14.99 -11.12
CA LEU A 132 17.57 14.42 -9.77
C LEU A 132 18.73 13.43 -9.73
N PHE A 133 18.88 12.57 -10.76
CA PHE A 133 19.98 11.64 -10.88
C PHE A 133 21.33 12.36 -11.03
N ASN A 134 21.40 13.39 -11.87
CA ASN A 134 22.63 14.17 -12.05
C ASN A 134 23.00 14.97 -10.78
N ASP A 135 22.01 15.57 -10.10
CA ASP A 135 22.22 16.28 -8.83
C ASP A 135 22.70 15.29 -7.75
N TYR A 136 22.18 14.07 -7.75
CA TYR A 136 22.62 13.02 -6.83
C TYR A 136 24.04 12.51 -7.17
N GLN A 137 24.39 12.35 -8.45
CA GLN A 137 25.75 12.00 -8.86
C GLN A 137 26.74 13.11 -8.48
N LEU A 138 26.39 14.37 -8.66
CA LEU A 138 27.18 15.51 -8.19
C LEU A 138 27.36 15.50 -6.67
N TYR A 139 26.32 15.13 -5.90
CA TYR A 139 26.40 14.92 -4.46
C TYR A 139 27.34 13.76 -4.10
N LEU A 140 27.22 12.59 -4.77
CA LEU A 140 28.11 11.45 -4.54
C LEU A 140 29.56 11.77 -4.91
N ASP A 141 29.80 12.47 -6.01
CA ASP A 141 31.14 12.92 -6.41
C ASP A 141 31.72 13.90 -5.43
N SER A 142 30.89 14.77 -4.82
CA SER A 142 31.31 15.68 -3.75
C SER A 142 31.66 14.96 -2.45
N VAL A 143 31.01 13.83 -2.17
CA VAL A 143 31.28 12.99 -0.97
C VAL A 143 32.47 12.06 -1.23
N SER A 144 32.67 11.58 -2.46
CA SER A 144 33.77 10.66 -2.79
C SER A 144 35.11 11.37 -3.10
N SER A 145 35.08 12.64 -3.48
CA SER A 145 36.26 13.43 -3.76
C SER A 145 36.90 14.10 -2.53
N GLY A 146 36.82 13.46 -1.39
CA GLY A 146 37.43 13.88 -0.12
C GLY A 146 38.96 13.89 -0.11
N THR A 147 39.62 14.46 -1.14
CA THR A 147 41.03 14.79 -1.14
C THR A 147 41.22 16.27 -1.50
N SER A 148 41.54 17.02 -0.46
CA SER A 148 42.28 18.28 -0.49
C SER A 148 41.74 19.43 -1.35
N SER A 149 40.82 20.19 -0.82
CA SER A 149 40.94 21.65 -0.81
C SER A 149 39.98 22.20 0.25
N GLY A 150 40.54 22.88 1.25
CA GLY A 150 39.90 23.34 2.48
C GLY A 150 38.75 24.33 2.33
N LEU A 151 37.67 23.86 1.77
CA LEU A 151 36.35 24.36 2.14
C LEU A 151 35.96 23.61 3.42
N PRO A 152 35.65 24.29 4.51
CA PRO A 152 35.11 23.62 5.67
C PRO A 152 33.89 22.90 5.14
N ILE A 153 33.82 21.57 5.35
CA ILE A 153 32.58 20.87 5.44
C ILE A 153 31.84 21.55 6.59
N LEU A 154 31.21 22.67 6.25
CA LEU A 154 30.41 23.47 7.12
C LEU A 154 29.29 22.58 7.59
N VAL A 155 29.61 21.87 8.72
CA VAL A 155 28.60 21.59 9.71
C VAL A 155 27.32 21.06 9.06
N GLN A 156 27.40 19.98 8.31
CA GLN A 156 26.40 18.97 8.52
C GLN A 156 26.60 18.58 9.99
N ARG A 157 25.88 19.24 10.88
CA ARG A 157 25.66 18.74 12.23
C ARG A 157 25.18 17.35 12.01
N THR A 158 26.06 16.37 12.11
CA THR A 158 25.69 14.99 11.86
C THR A 158 24.65 14.71 12.92
N MET A 159 23.43 14.41 12.49
CA MET A 159 22.31 14.09 13.39
C MET A 159 22.73 13.01 14.38
N ALA A 160 23.65 12.13 13.97
CA ALA A 160 24.27 11.13 14.81
C ALA A 160 24.95 11.68 16.08
N ASN A 161 25.47 12.92 16.10
CA ASN A 161 26.07 13.52 17.26
C ASN A 161 25.04 13.99 18.30
N GLU A 162 23.81 14.24 17.88
CA GLU A 162 22.73 14.68 18.75
C GLU A 162 21.86 13.50 19.22
N ILE A 163 22.07 12.30 18.67
CA ILE A 163 21.34 11.09 19.05
C ILE A 163 22.05 10.37 20.18
N THR A 164 21.30 10.09 21.23
CA THR A 164 21.72 9.18 22.30
C THR A 164 21.12 7.80 22.07
N LEU A 165 21.96 6.80 21.79
CA LEU A 165 21.53 5.40 21.74
C LEU A 165 21.26 4.89 23.15
N LEU A 166 20.10 4.30 23.39
CA LEU A 166 19.64 3.82 24.69
C LEU A 166 19.71 2.31 24.80
N GLU A 167 18.91 1.60 24.03
CA GLU A 167 18.74 0.15 24.12
C GLU A 167 18.82 -0.48 22.74
N ARG A 168 19.47 -1.64 22.66
CA ARG A 168 19.45 -2.45 21.44
C ARG A 168 18.16 -3.26 21.37
N ILE A 169 17.27 -2.89 20.44
CA ILE A 169 15.95 -3.50 20.26
C ILE A 169 15.94 -4.60 19.20
N GLY A 170 16.99 -4.72 18.39
CA GLY A 170 17.09 -5.75 17.37
C GLY A 170 18.53 -6.04 16.94
N ARG A 171 18.73 -7.27 16.46
CA ARG A 171 19.98 -7.68 15.80
C ARG A 171 19.60 -8.53 14.60
N GLY A 172 20.02 -8.13 13.43
CA GLY A 172 19.75 -8.81 12.17
C GLY A 172 21.03 -9.22 11.45
N ARG A 173 20.84 -9.75 10.25
CA ARG A 173 21.93 -10.18 9.36
C ARG A 173 22.83 -8.99 8.97
N TYR A 174 22.25 -7.80 8.84
CA TYR A 174 22.91 -6.62 8.27
C TYR A 174 23.36 -5.61 9.32
N GLY A 175 23.07 -5.83 10.61
CA GLY A 175 23.46 -4.91 11.66
C GLY A 175 22.57 -4.99 12.89
N GLU A 176 22.56 -3.91 13.63
CA GLU A 176 21.81 -3.77 14.88
C GLU A 176 20.79 -2.65 14.76
N VAL A 177 19.67 -2.79 15.45
CA VAL A 177 18.67 -1.73 15.59
C VAL A 177 18.64 -1.29 17.05
N TRP A 178 18.82 0.00 17.26
CA TRP A 178 18.84 0.63 18.57
C TRP A 178 17.65 1.55 18.74
N MET A 179 17.01 1.52 19.88
CA MET A 179 16.19 2.62 20.35
C MET A 179 17.12 3.77 20.78
N GLY A 180 16.82 4.96 20.37
CA GLY A 180 17.56 6.16 20.71
C GLY A 180 16.63 7.33 21.01
N MET A 181 17.24 8.42 21.47
CA MET A 181 16.54 9.68 21.76
C MET A 181 17.15 10.81 20.94
N TYR A 182 16.30 11.58 20.29
CA TYR A 182 16.63 12.79 19.57
C TYR A 182 15.66 13.90 19.95
N HIS A 183 16.13 15.00 20.51
CA HIS A 183 15.31 16.13 20.98
C HIS A 183 14.09 15.72 21.83
N ASN A 184 14.26 14.77 22.75
CA ASN A 184 13.22 14.18 23.61
C ASN A 184 12.16 13.33 22.87
N GLU A 185 12.42 12.96 21.62
CA GLU A 185 11.58 12.01 20.86
C GLU A 185 12.28 10.67 20.74
N ASP A 186 11.52 9.60 20.94
CA ASP A 186 11.99 8.23 20.73
C ASP A 186 12.15 7.96 19.23
N ILE A 187 13.33 7.52 18.84
CA ILE A 187 13.68 7.15 17.47
C ILE A 187 14.27 5.75 17.43
N ALA A 188 14.28 5.15 16.25
CA ALA A 188 15.02 3.92 15.99
C ALA A 188 16.20 4.22 15.05
N VAL A 189 17.35 3.63 15.37
CA VAL A 189 18.59 3.76 14.59
C VAL A 189 19.00 2.37 14.10
N LYS A 190 18.91 2.14 12.80
CA LYS A 190 19.46 0.94 12.16
C LYS A 190 20.92 1.21 11.87
N VAL A 191 21.80 0.49 12.54
CA VAL A 191 23.26 0.61 12.45
C VAL A 191 23.77 -0.51 11.56
N TYR A 192 24.22 -0.17 10.37
CA TYR A 192 24.78 -1.10 9.41
C TYR A 192 26.28 -1.29 9.65
N SER A 193 26.78 -2.48 9.37
CA SER A 193 28.21 -2.72 9.28
C SER A 193 28.77 -2.17 7.95
N SER A 194 30.07 -1.87 7.93
CA SER A 194 30.72 -1.45 6.67
C SER A 194 30.64 -2.51 5.54
N LYS A 195 30.34 -3.76 5.87
CA LYS A 195 30.14 -4.83 4.88
C LYS A 195 28.80 -4.74 4.16
N ASP A 196 27.84 -4.04 4.76
CA ASP A 196 26.47 -3.93 4.28
C ASP A 196 26.17 -2.52 3.71
N GLU A 197 27.22 -1.80 3.33
CA GLU A 197 27.12 -0.46 2.73
C GLU A 197 26.17 -0.40 1.54
N ILE A 198 26.14 -1.44 0.71
CA ILE A 198 25.29 -1.50 -0.48
C ILE A 198 23.80 -1.47 -0.07
N GLY A 199 23.40 -2.21 0.95
CA GLY A 199 22.03 -2.21 1.47
C GLY A 199 21.64 -0.86 2.06
N TRP A 200 22.53 -0.29 2.91
CA TRP A 200 22.32 1.04 3.49
C TRP A 200 22.19 2.13 2.42
N ARG A 201 23.08 2.12 1.42
CA ARG A 201 23.06 3.11 0.32
C ARG A 201 21.75 3.02 -0.46
N ARG A 202 21.31 1.80 -0.81
CA ARG A 202 20.07 1.59 -1.55
C ARG A 202 18.83 2.05 -0.77
N GLU A 203 18.72 1.69 0.51
CA GLU A 203 17.60 2.10 1.34
C GLU A 203 17.58 3.63 1.51
N THR A 204 18.73 4.23 1.78
CA THR A 204 18.91 5.69 1.87
C THR A 204 18.53 6.40 0.56
N GLU A 205 18.97 5.86 -0.58
CA GLU A 205 18.67 6.41 -1.90
C GLU A 205 17.17 6.41 -2.19
N ILE A 206 16.47 5.31 -1.90
CA ILE A 206 15.04 5.22 -2.09
C ILE A 206 14.29 6.28 -1.27
N TYR A 207 14.65 6.43 0.01
CA TYR A 207 14.01 7.43 0.86
C TYR A 207 14.30 8.87 0.41
N ASN A 208 15.54 9.20 0.09
CA ASN A 208 15.95 10.56 -0.27
C ASN A 208 15.51 10.95 -1.69
N SER A 209 15.76 10.08 -2.69
CA SER A 209 15.51 10.41 -4.09
C SER A 209 14.02 10.51 -4.42
N TYR A 210 13.19 9.71 -3.75
CA TYR A 210 11.75 9.66 -4.03
C TYR A 210 10.90 10.28 -2.93
N GLN A 211 11.52 10.86 -1.89
CA GLN A 211 10.84 11.50 -0.77
C GLN A 211 9.64 10.68 -0.26
N ILE A 212 9.90 9.40 -0.03
CA ILE A 212 8.88 8.43 0.39
C ILE A 212 8.18 8.91 1.67
N ARG A 213 6.89 9.21 1.57
CA ARG A 213 6.04 9.63 2.71
C ARG A 213 4.66 9.04 2.55
N HIS A 214 4.31 8.14 3.44
CA HIS A 214 2.98 7.52 3.49
C HIS A 214 2.76 6.93 4.89
N ASP A 215 1.54 7.01 5.41
CA ASP A 215 1.21 6.55 6.77
C ASP A 215 1.54 5.08 7.02
N ASN A 216 1.54 4.26 5.96
CA ASN A 216 1.82 2.83 6.04
C ASN A 216 3.20 2.44 5.47
N ILE A 217 4.12 3.40 5.37
CA ILE A 217 5.55 3.19 5.14
C ILE A 217 6.30 3.80 6.32
N LEU A 218 7.34 3.12 6.80
CA LEU A 218 8.13 3.60 7.93
C LEU A 218 8.70 5.00 7.65
N THR A 219 8.46 5.92 8.57
CA THR A 219 8.95 7.29 8.45
C THR A 219 10.46 7.32 8.60
N TYR A 220 11.13 7.82 7.59
CA TYR A 220 12.56 8.07 7.54
C TYR A 220 12.86 9.52 7.97
N TYR A 221 13.84 9.71 8.84
CA TYR A 221 14.29 11.01 9.29
C TYR A 221 15.59 11.43 8.62
N ALA A 222 16.62 10.56 8.68
CA ALA A 222 17.93 10.84 8.12
C ALA A 222 18.77 9.58 7.93
N SER A 223 19.83 9.70 7.15
CA SER A 223 20.96 8.76 7.15
C SER A 223 22.25 9.51 7.46
N ASP A 224 23.17 8.86 8.16
CA ASP A 224 24.41 9.47 8.57
C ASP A 224 25.55 8.45 8.56
N VAL A 225 26.77 8.97 8.40
CA VAL A 225 28.00 8.20 8.49
C VAL A 225 28.77 8.74 9.68
N CYS A 226 28.87 7.96 10.74
CA CYS A 226 29.56 8.39 11.95
C CYS A 226 30.69 7.44 12.34
N SER A 227 31.71 8.00 12.98
CA SER A 227 32.82 7.22 13.53
C SER A 227 32.63 7.13 15.04
N ARG A 228 32.39 5.92 15.53
CA ARG A 228 32.33 5.63 16.98
C ARG A 228 33.32 4.52 17.31
N GLN A 229 34.09 4.68 18.40
CA GLN A 229 35.03 3.68 18.88
C GLN A 229 36.01 3.17 17.82
N SER A 230 36.53 4.06 16.97
CA SER A 230 37.45 3.76 15.87
C SER A 230 36.86 2.94 14.69
N PHE A 231 35.54 2.78 14.63
CA PHE A 231 34.84 2.13 13.52
C PHE A 231 33.87 3.09 12.83
N THR A 232 33.86 3.08 11.53
CA THR A 232 32.83 3.78 10.74
C THR A 232 31.54 2.98 10.78
N GLN A 233 30.45 3.62 11.19
CA GLN A 233 29.09 3.09 11.24
C GLN A 233 28.21 3.87 10.27
N LEU A 234 27.33 3.15 9.57
CA LEU A 234 26.36 3.71 8.66
C LEU A 234 25.00 3.64 9.37
N TRP A 235 24.40 4.80 9.59
CA TRP A 235 23.16 4.92 10.35
C TRP A 235 21.98 5.25 9.43
N LEU A 236 20.86 4.62 9.68
CA LEU A 236 19.56 4.98 9.15
C LEU A 236 18.65 5.30 10.34
N VAL A 237 18.20 6.54 10.42
CA VAL A 237 17.37 7.05 11.52
C VAL A 237 15.92 7.07 11.06
N VAL A 238 15.07 6.36 11.79
CA VAL A 238 13.65 6.14 11.44
C VAL A 238 12.77 6.30 12.68
N GLN A 239 11.46 6.40 12.46
CA GLN A 239 10.48 6.46 13.52
C GLN A 239 10.51 5.18 14.36
N TYR A 240 10.47 5.34 15.69
CA TYR A 240 10.35 4.22 16.62
C TYR A 240 8.91 3.80 16.80
N HIS A 241 8.65 2.50 16.79
CA HIS A 241 7.35 1.88 17.09
C HIS A 241 7.52 0.86 18.21
N LYS A 242 6.91 1.17 19.37
CA LYS A 242 7.06 0.38 20.61
C LYS A 242 6.55 -1.05 20.50
N ASP A 243 5.53 -1.27 19.68
CA ASP A 243 4.90 -2.59 19.50
C ASP A 243 5.74 -3.51 18.58
N GLY A 244 6.82 -2.97 18.01
CA GLY A 244 7.81 -3.71 17.24
C GLY A 244 7.29 -4.27 15.92
N SER A 245 7.88 -5.37 15.47
CA SER A 245 7.47 -6.01 14.22
C SER A 245 6.16 -6.80 14.38
N LEU A 246 5.40 -6.88 13.29
CA LEU A 246 4.20 -7.71 13.22
C LEU A 246 4.49 -9.17 13.61
N TYR A 247 5.67 -9.69 13.24
CA TYR A 247 6.16 -11.00 13.67
C TYR A 247 6.16 -11.13 15.20
N SER A 248 6.80 -10.20 15.91
CA SER A 248 6.89 -10.23 17.39
C SER A 248 5.54 -9.96 18.03
N TYR A 249 4.77 -9.04 17.46
CA TYR A 249 3.44 -8.71 17.96
C TYR A 249 2.49 -9.91 17.94
N LEU A 250 2.40 -10.61 16.80
CA LEU A 250 1.49 -11.74 16.64
C LEU A 250 1.88 -12.96 17.49
N GLN A 251 3.15 -13.11 17.89
CA GLN A 251 3.55 -14.18 18.82
C GLN A 251 2.85 -14.06 20.16
N SER A 252 2.72 -12.84 20.67
CA SER A 252 2.19 -12.58 22.01
C SER A 252 0.74 -12.12 22.02
N ASN A 253 0.23 -11.60 20.90
CA ASN A 253 -1.07 -10.95 20.84
C ASN A 253 -1.96 -11.60 19.78
N PRO A 254 -3.03 -12.28 20.18
CA PRO A 254 -4.11 -12.60 19.25
C PRO A 254 -4.84 -11.31 18.84
N VAL A 255 -5.45 -11.30 17.67
CA VAL A 255 -6.12 -10.13 17.13
C VAL A 255 -7.62 -10.37 16.98
N THR A 256 -8.41 -9.35 17.22
CA THR A 256 -9.83 -9.35 16.91
C THR A 256 -10.03 -9.20 15.40
N TYR A 257 -11.22 -9.51 14.94
CA TYR A 257 -11.61 -9.36 13.54
C TYR A 257 -11.36 -7.93 13.00
N ARG A 258 -11.72 -6.92 13.79
CA ARG A 258 -11.50 -5.51 13.43
C ARG A 258 -10.00 -5.18 13.33
N GLN A 259 -9.19 -5.65 14.27
CA GLN A 259 -7.73 -5.44 14.27
C GLN A 259 -7.09 -6.13 13.06
N MET A 260 -7.49 -7.37 12.76
CA MET A 260 -7.05 -8.08 11.56
C MET A 260 -7.33 -7.26 10.29
N ALA A 261 -8.54 -6.75 10.13
CA ALA A 261 -8.91 -5.93 8.97
C ALA A 261 -8.09 -4.63 8.88
N ILE A 262 -7.86 -3.94 10.01
CA ILE A 262 -7.05 -2.72 10.08
C ILE A 262 -5.59 -3.03 9.67
N MET A 263 -5.00 -4.09 10.20
CA MET A 263 -3.64 -4.50 9.89
C MET A 263 -3.50 -4.86 8.40
N CYS A 264 -4.35 -5.74 7.87
CA CYS A 264 -4.32 -6.13 6.47
C CYS A 264 -4.51 -4.93 5.53
N HIS A 265 -5.49 -4.07 5.82
CA HIS A 265 -5.75 -2.86 5.02
C HIS A 265 -4.56 -1.91 5.01
N SER A 266 -3.96 -1.63 6.16
CA SER A 266 -2.84 -0.70 6.27
C SER A 266 -1.59 -1.22 5.52
N ILE A 267 -1.29 -2.51 5.62
CA ILE A 267 -0.17 -3.11 4.85
C ILE A 267 -0.46 -3.04 3.35
N ALA A 268 -1.69 -3.37 2.93
CA ALA A 268 -2.10 -3.26 1.53
C ALA A 268 -1.97 -1.82 1.00
N ALA A 269 -2.40 -0.82 1.79
CA ALA A 269 -2.28 0.59 1.42
C ALA A 269 -0.82 1.03 1.25
N GLY A 270 0.08 0.57 2.16
CA GLY A 270 1.52 0.79 2.03
C GLY A 270 2.10 0.16 0.76
N LEU A 271 1.70 -1.08 0.44
CA LEU A 271 2.17 -1.79 -0.75
C LEU A 271 1.62 -1.17 -2.04
N VAL A 272 0.35 -0.75 -2.05
CA VAL A 272 -0.24 0.02 -3.17
C VAL A 272 0.56 1.30 -3.40
N TYR A 273 0.87 2.06 -2.35
CA TYR A 273 1.68 3.26 -2.48
C TYR A 273 3.06 2.97 -3.08
N LEU A 274 3.76 1.92 -2.63
CA LEU A 274 5.04 1.53 -3.22
C LEU A 274 4.90 1.18 -4.71
N HIS A 275 3.91 0.35 -5.07
CA HIS A 275 3.73 -0.16 -6.41
C HIS A 275 3.17 0.88 -7.41
N GLN A 276 2.58 1.97 -6.94
CA GLN A 276 2.08 3.03 -7.83
C GLN A 276 3.21 3.90 -8.38
N ASP A 277 3.10 4.26 -9.66
CA ASP A 277 3.88 5.32 -10.30
C ASP A 277 3.10 6.63 -10.13
N VAL A 278 3.60 7.52 -9.27
CA VAL A 278 2.97 8.82 -8.99
C VAL A 278 3.63 9.87 -9.87
N VAL A 279 2.88 10.32 -10.87
CA VAL A 279 3.33 11.39 -11.78
C VAL A 279 2.99 12.74 -11.13
N GLY A 280 4.01 13.59 -10.97
CA GLY A 280 3.85 14.91 -10.36
C GLY A 280 5.17 15.51 -9.90
N SER A 281 5.08 16.58 -9.12
CA SER A 281 6.25 17.18 -8.47
C SER A 281 5.90 17.46 -6.99
N PRO A 282 6.50 16.69 -6.04
CA PRO A 282 7.36 15.55 -6.28
C PRO A 282 6.59 14.31 -6.74
N GLY A 283 7.11 13.60 -7.73
CA GLY A 283 6.63 12.30 -8.18
C GLY A 283 7.52 11.18 -7.65
N LYS A 284 7.02 9.93 -7.71
CA LYS A 284 7.84 8.76 -7.42
C LYS A 284 7.58 7.65 -8.44
N PRO A 285 8.61 6.88 -8.82
CA PRO A 285 8.41 5.69 -9.64
C PRO A 285 7.70 4.60 -8.83
N ALA A 286 7.19 3.61 -9.51
CA ALA A 286 6.79 2.37 -8.87
C ALA A 286 8.03 1.69 -8.24
N ILE A 287 7.86 1.17 -7.03
CA ILE A 287 8.92 0.51 -6.26
C ILE A 287 8.42 -0.88 -5.88
N VAL A 288 9.26 -1.91 -6.07
CA VAL A 288 9.03 -3.26 -5.54
C VAL A 288 9.89 -3.48 -4.31
N HIS A 289 9.33 -4.13 -3.30
CA HIS A 289 9.99 -4.31 -2.00
C HIS A 289 10.98 -5.46 -1.99
N ARG A 290 10.61 -6.62 -2.53
CA ARG A 290 11.39 -7.85 -2.71
C ARG A 290 11.75 -8.64 -1.43
N ASP A 291 11.36 -8.15 -0.26
CA ASP A 291 11.50 -8.88 1.02
C ASP A 291 10.31 -8.62 1.95
N MET A 292 9.09 -8.70 1.39
CA MET A 292 7.87 -8.61 2.20
C MET A 292 7.75 -9.81 3.13
N LYS A 293 7.69 -9.54 4.44
CA LYS A 293 7.51 -10.52 5.52
C LYS A 293 7.02 -9.83 6.79
N SER A 294 6.49 -10.57 7.74
CA SER A 294 5.99 -10.02 9.01
C SER A 294 7.07 -9.33 9.87
N LYS A 295 8.35 -9.69 9.70
CA LYS A 295 9.48 -8.98 10.36
C LYS A 295 9.73 -7.59 9.76
N ASN A 296 9.36 -7.36 8.52
CA ASN A 296 9.52 -6.08 7.79
C ASN A 296 8.24 -5.25 7.77
N VAL A 297 7.32 -5.55 8.67
CA VAL A 297 6.11 -4.77 8.95
C VAL A 297 6.12 -4.41 10.42
N LEU A 298 5.98 -3.12 10.76
CA LEU A 298 5.92 -2.64 12.13
C LEU A 298 4.48 -2.32 12.52
N VAL A 299 4.13 -2.59 13.78
CA VAL A 299 2.80 -2.28 14.34
C VAL A 299 2.86 -0.93 15.05
N LYS A 300 1.93 -0.04 14.71
CA LYS A 300 1.80 1.28 15.32
C LYS A 300 0.84 1.23 16.52
N GLY A 301 0.91 2.22 17.39
CA GLY A 301 0.08 2.28 18.60
C GLY A 301 -1.43 2.32 18.36
N ASP A 302 -1.88 2.66 17.16
CA ASP A 302 -3.28 2.60 16.70
C ASP A 302 -3.66 1.27 16.03
N LEU A 303 -2.74 0.31 16.05
CA LEU A 303 -2.82 -1.01 15.41
C LEU A 303 -2.84 -0.98 13.87
N THR A 304 -2.61 0.16 13.24
CA THR A 304 -2.23 0.18 11.83
C THR A 304 -0.78 -0.29 11.68
N CYS A 305 -0.41 -0.70 10.49
CA CYS A 305 0.93 -1.18 10.20
C CYS A 305 1.66 -0.26 9.22
N CYS A 306 2.99 -0.27 9.27
CA CYS A 306 3.83 0.33 8.24
C CYS A 306 4.90 -0.65 7.76
N ILE A 307 5.17 -0.62 6.45
CA ILE A 307 6.20 -1.42 5.79
C ILE A 307 7.56 -0.76 6.02
N CYS A 308 8.59 -1.54 6.30
CA CYS A 308 9.96 -1.09 6.55
C CYS A 308 10.98 -1.99 5.83
N ASP A 309 12.26 -1.59 5.88
CA ASP A 309 13.38 -2.36 5.34
C ASP A 309 13.42 -2.41 3.80
N LEU A 310 13.71 -1.26 3.18
CA LEU A 310 13.78 -1.10 1.72
C LEU A 310 15.17 -1.43 1.13
N GLU A 311 16.05 -2.12 1.84
CA GLU A 311 17.41 -2.44 1.37
C GLU A 311 17.46 -3.31 0.10
N HIS A 312 16.42 -4.10 -0.13
CA HIS A 312 16.25 -4.92 -1.33
C HIS A 312 15.32 -4.30 -2.38
N ALA A 313 14.71 -3.17 -2.04
CA ALA A 313 13.74 -2.54 -2.91
C ALA A 313 14.39 -1.97 -4.18
N ILE A 314 13.63 -1.94 -5.27
CA ILE A 314 14.07 -1.41 -6.56
C ILE A 314 12.96 -0.53 -7.13
N ALA A 315 13.37 0.64 -7.63
CA ALA A 315 12.51 1.56 -8.33
C ALA A 315 12.46 1.24 -9.84
N TYR A 316 11.31 1.44 -10.44
CA TYR A 316 11.12 1.28 -11.89
C TYR A 316 11.90 2.34 -12.66
N THR A 317 12.64 1.91 -13.69
CA THR A 317 13.29 2.77 -14.68
C THR A 317 12.66 2.58 -16.05
N VAL A 318 12.76 3.58 -16.93
CA VAL A 318 12.10 3.54 -18.26
C VAL A 318 12.65 2.41 -19.14
N ASN A 319 13.94 2.10 -19.00
CA ASN A 319 14.62 1.03 -19.74
C ASN A 319 14.77 -0.22 -18.87
N TRP A 320 13.68 -0.60 -18.20
CA TRP A 320 13.71 -1.71 -17.27
C TRP A 320 14.17 -3.02 -17.91
N ASP A 321 15.37 -3.46 -17.58
CA ASP A 321 15.79 -4.86 -17.69
C ASP A 321 16.62 -5.20 -16.44
N PHE A 322 16.10 -6.06 -15.61
CA PHE A 322 16.71 -6.46 -14.35
C PHE A 322 18.11 -7.08 -14.54
N ARG A 323 18.38 -7.67 -15.70
CA ARG A 323 19.67 -8.31 -16.02
C ARG A 323 20.77 -7.30 -16.31
N GLU A 324 20.42 -6.14 -16.86
CA GLU A 324 21.38 -5.06 -17.18
C GLU A 324 21.85 -4.32 -15.92
N GLU A 325 21.04 -4.32 -14.85
CA GLU A 325 21.38 -3.65 -13.59
C GLU A 325 22.31 -4.47 -12.68
N GLY A 326 22.68 -5.70 -13.05
CA GLY A 326 23.56 -6.58 -12.25
C GLY A 326 23.00 -6.96 -10.89
N VAL A 327 21.70 -6.80 -10.69
CA VAL A 327 21.03 -7.02 -9.39
C VAL A 327 20.68 -8.50 -9.24
N ASN A 328 21.00 -9.06 -8.07
CA ASN A 328 20.63 -10.44 -7.76
C ASN A 328 19.09 -10.62 -7.74
N ILE A 329 18.59 -11.55 -8.57
CA ILE A 329 17.14 -11.88 -8.63
C ILE A 329 16.69 -12.57 -7.36
N LYS A 330 17.49 -13.49 -6.82
CA LYS A 330 17.17 -14.30 -5.64
C LYS A 330 17.63 -13.60 -4.36
N VAL A 331 16.96 -12.50 -4.02
CA VAL A 331 17.12 -11.81 -2.73
C VAL A 331 15.83 -11.88 -1.94
N GLY A 332 15.96 -11.65 -0.64
CA GLY A 332 14.84 -11.70 0.29
C GLY A 332 14.79 -13.01 1.07
N THR A 333 13.71 -13.23 1.78
CA THR A 333 13.51 -14.34 2.70
C THR A 333 12.86 -15.53 1.98
N LYS A 334 13.60 -16.61 1.80
CA LYS A 334 13.22 -17.81 1.01
C LYS A 334 11.79 -18.29 1.28
N ARG A 335 11.40 -18.30 2.56
CA ARG A 335 10.06 -18.74 3.04
C ARG A 335 8.90 -17.95 2.42
N TYR A 336 9.14 -16.69 2.08
CA TYR A 336 8.12 -15.78 1.52
C TYR A 336 8.22 -15.59 0.01
N MET A 337 9.20 -16.25 -0.65
CA MET A 337 9.39 -16.11 -2.10
C MET A 337 8.27 -16.76 -2.88
N SER A 338 7.86 -16.09 -3.95
CA SER A 338 6.87 -16.62 -4.89
C SER A 338 7.41 -17.84 -5.66
N PRO A 339 6.53 -18.72 -6.17
CA PRO A 339 6.94 -19.88 -6.97
C PRO A 339 7.88 -19.49 -8.13
N GLU A 340 7.59 -18.39 -8.83
CA GLU A 340 8.36 -17.92 -9.98
C GLU A 340 9.78 -17.47 -9.60
N LEU A 341 9.96 -16.94 -8.38
CA LEU A 341 11.29 -16.61 -7.84
C LEU A 341 12.06 -17.86 -7.44
N LEU A 342 11.41 -18.82 -6.78
CA LEU A 342 12.01 -20.08 -6.38
C LEU A 342 12.46 -20.90 -7.59
N ASP A 343 11.64 -20.95 -8.62
CA ASP A 343 11.89 -21.69 -9.87
C ASP A 343 12.76 -20.92 -10.88
N SER A 344 13.06 -19.65 -10.59
CA SER A 344 13.81 -18.76 -11.52
C SER A 344 13.11 -18.51 -12.87
N THR A 345 11.78 -18.68 -12.92
CA THR A 345 10.94 -18.44 -14.10
C THR A 345 10.36 -17.04 -14.15
N ILE A 346 10.63 -16.20 -13.17
CA ILE A 346 10.17 -14.82 -13.13
C ILE A 346 10.63 -14.04 -14.37
N ARG A 347 9.72 -13.27 -14.99
CA ARG A 347 10.05 -12.44 -16.16
C ARG A 347 10.86 -11.21 -15.73
N THR A 348 12.17 -11.25 -15.92
CA THR A 348 13.09 -10.17 -15.53
C THR A 348 12.91 -8.88 -16.31
N THR A 349 12.36 -8.94 -17.52
CA THR A 349 12.03 -7.78 -18.36
C THR A 349 10.70 -7.13 -18.01
N SER A 350 9.95 -7.67 -17.04
CA SER A 350 8.65 -7.17 -16.63
C SER A 350 8.66 -6.76 -15.17
N PHE A 351 8.59 -5.47 -14.89
CA PHE A 351 8.48 -4.95 -13.53
C PHE A 351 7.23 -5.46 -12.80
N SER A 352 6.12 -5.68 -13.53
CA SER A 352 4.89 -6.22 -12.98
C SER A 352 5.05 -7.62 -12.39
N SER A 353 6.01 -8.42 -12.87
CA SER A 353 6.28 -9.75 -12.32
C SER A 353 6.84 -9.65 -10.89
N PHE A 354 7.65 -8.63 -10.60
CA PHE A 354 8.18 -8.41 -9.26
C PHE A 354 7.11 -7.83 -8.32
N LYS A 355 6.18 -6.99 -8.82
CA LYS A 355 5.01 -6.58 -8.04
C LYS A 355 4.14 -7.80 -7.67
N ALA A 356 3.93 -8.73 -8.60
CA ALA A 356 3.20 -9.97 -8.35
C ALA A 356 3.90 -10.84 -7.29
N ALA A 357 5.23 -10.89 -7.31
CA ALA A 357 6.01 -11.58 -6.29
C ALA A 357 5.84 -10.95 -4.89
N ASP A 358 5.84 -9.61 -4.79
CA ASP A 358 5.52 -8.91 -3.54
C ASP A 358 4.10 -9.23 -3.05
N MET A 359 3.12 -9.31 -3.97
CA MET A 359 1.73 -9.69 -3.62
C MET A 359 1.64 -11.11 -3.08
N TYR A 360 2.40 -12.06 -3.64
CA TYR A 360 2.50 -13.41 -3.09
C TYR A 360 3.04 -13.38 -1.66
N SER A 361 4.15 -12.67 -1.42
CA SER A 361 4.73 -12.52 -0.09
C SER A 361 3.77 -11.85 0.89
N PHE A 362 3.04 -10.83 0.44
CA PHE A 362 1.99 -10.16 1.22
C PHE A 362 0.85 -11.11 1.59
N SER A 363 0.44 -12.01 0.69
CA SER A 363 -0.60 -13.01 1.01
C SER A 363 -0.20 -13.92 2.17
N LEU A 364 1.09 -14.25 2.27
CA LEU A 364 1.63 -15.03 3.39
C LEU A 364 1.65 -14.22 4.70
N VAL A 365 1.93 -12.92 4.63
CA VAL A 365 1.80 -12.02 5.80
C VAL A 365 0.35 -11.91 6.26
N MET A 366 -0.60 -11.78 5.33
CA MET A 366 -2.04 -11.83 5.67
C MET A 366 -2.43 -13.14 6.33
N TRP A 367 -1.91 -14.27 5.84
CA TRP A 367 -2.14 -15.58 6.46
C TRP A 367 -1.69 -15.59 7.93
N GLU A 368 -0.51 -15.05 8.26
CA GLU A 368 -0.04 -14.95 9.65
C GLU A 368 -1.02 -14.17 10.54
N ILE A 369 -1.54 -13.04 10.06
CA ILE A 369 -2.51 -12.22 10.80
C ILE A 369 -3.82 -12.99 11.00
N VAL A 370 -4.32 -13.62 9.94
CA VAL A 370 -5.57 -14.39 9.94
C VAL A 370 -5.50 -15.57 10.90
N MET A 371 -4.37 -16.29 10.96
CA MET A 371 -4.16 -17.40 11.90
C MET A 371 -4.26 -16.97 13.36
N ARG A 372 -3.92 -15.72 13.65
CA ARG A 372 -4.01 -15.14 15.01
C ARG A 372 -5.35 -14.46 15.30
N CYS A 373 -6.30 -14.50 14.35
CA CYS A 373 -7.63 -13.93 14.57
C CYS A 373 -8.48 -14.79 15.51
N ILE A 374 -9.04 -14.15 16.53
CA ILE A 374 -9.98 -14.78 17.45
C ILE A 374 -11.33 -14.94 16.74
N ILE A 375 -11.75 -16.18 16.51
CA ILE A 375 -13.03 -16.53 15.90
C ILE A 375 -13.77 -17.50 16.82
N SER A 376 -14.99 -17.15 17.18
CA SER A 376 -15.81 -17.96 18.11
C SER A 376 -15.08 -18.32 19.42
N GLY A 377 -14.22 -17.40 19.91
CA GLY A 377 -13.43 -17.60 21.14
C GLY A 377 -12.18 -18.47 20.99
N MET A 378 -11.89 -18.96 19.78
CA MET A 378 -10.71 -19.78 19.48
C MET A 378 -9.67 -19.01 18.68
N VAL A 379 -8.40 -19.32 18.91
CA VAL A 379 -7.26 -18.75 18.17
C VAL A 379 -6.20 -19.85 17.98
N GLU A 380 -5.52 -19.86 16.84
CA GLU A 380 -4.37 -20.75 16.63
C GLU A 380 -3.12 -20.19 17.29
N ASP A 381 -2.20 -21.07 17.67
CA ASP A 381 -0.86 -20.66 18.04
C ASP A 381 -0.16 -19.98 16.87
N TYR A 382 0.71 -19.02 17.18
CA TYR A 382 1.46 -18.33 16.14
C TYR A 382 2.39 -19.31 15.43
N ASN A 383 2.35 -19.28 14.10
CA ASN A 383 3.29 -20.00 13.26
C ASN A 383 3.67 -19.14 12.04
N VAL A 384 4.86 -19.34 11.53
CA VAL A 384 5.28 -18.75 10.26
C VAL A 384 4.71 -19.53 9.06
N PRO A 385 4.54 -18.93 7.91
CA PRO A 385 4.09 -19.67 6.71
C PRO A 385 4.97 -20.89 6.48
N TYR A 386 4.33 -22.04 6.21
CA TYR A 386 4.99 -23.35 6.03
C TYR A 386 5.76 -23.87 7.27
N GLY A 387 5.61 -23.27 8.46
CA GLY A 387 6.41 -23.61 9.64
C GLY A 387 6.30 -25.05 10.11
N ASN A 388 5.17 -25.73 9.81
CA ASN A 388 4.95 -27.16 10.11
C ASN A 388 5.43 -28.10 9.00
N ILE A 389 5.95 -27.56 7.89
CA ILE A 389 6.24 -28.32 6.66
C ILE A 389 7.73 -28.31 6.35
N VAL A 390 8.38 -27.16 6.57
CA VAL A 390 9.79 -26.95 6.26
C VAL A 390 10.58 -26.58 7.52
N SER A 391 11.89 -26.70 7.47
CA SER A 391 12.80 -26.33 8.56
C SER A 391 12.66 -24.86 8.99
N SER A 392 13.18 -24.50 10.17
CA SER A 392 13.12 -23.11 10.69
C SER A 392 13.84 -22.11 9.78
N ASP A 393 14.95 -22.50 9.14
CA ASP A 393 15.66 -21.75 8.10
C ASP A 393 15.76 -22.61 6.83
N PRO A 394 14.70 -22.64 6.00
CA PRO A 394 14.64 -23.55 4.86
C PRO A 394 15.66 -23.17 3.78
N SER A 395 16.20 -24.19 3.11
CA SER A 395 17.02 -23.99 1.92
C SER A 395 16.16 -23.55 0.72
N TYR A 396 16.80 -23.12 -0.36
CA TYR A 396 16.08 -22.86 -1.63
C TYR A 396 15.44 -24.13 -2.17
N GLU A 397 16.15 -25.26 -2.11
CA GLU A 397 15.72 -26.57 -2.59
C GLU A 397 14.50 -27.05 -1.81
N GLU A 398 14.51 -26.88 -0.48
CA GLU A 398 13.41 -27.26 0.39
C GLU A 398 12.14 -26.44 0.07
N MET A 399 12.28 -25.11 -0.11
CA MET A 399 11.17 -24.27 -0.51
C MET A 399 10.70 -24.54 -1.94
N HIS A 400 11.62 -24.75 -2.88
CA HIS A 400 11.30 -25.12 -4.26
C HIS A 400 10.51 -26.43 -4.31
N GLN A 401 10.99 -27.48 -3.62
CA GLN A 401 10.28 -28.76 -3.54
C GLN A 401 8.86 -28.59 -2.97
N THR A 402 8.72 -27.79 -1.91
CA THR A 402 7.44 -27.62 -1.22
C THR A 402 6.47 -26.77 -2.06
N VAL A 403 6.91 -25.62 -2.53
CA VAL A 403 6.03 -24.59 -3.10
C VAL A 403 5.80 -24.78 -4.60
N VAL A 404 6.84 -25.21 -5.34
CA VAL A 404 6.81 -25.34 -6.80
C VAL A 404 6.43 -26.77 -7.21
N ILE A 405 7.17 -27.76 -6.75
CA ILE A 405 6.97 -29.15 -7.18
C ILE A 405 5.72 -29.75 -6.54
N ASN A 406 5.61 -29.67 -5.20
CA ASN A 406 4.48 -30.24 -4.48
C ASN A 406 3.27 -29.32 -4.44
N GLN A 407 3.39 -28.06 -4.89
CA GLN A 407 2.34 -27.05 -4.93
C GLN A 407 1.63 -26.84 -3.58
N ILE A 408 2.35 -27.10 -2.48
CA ILE A 408 1.80 -26.91 -1.12
C ILE A 408 1.66 -25.41 -0.84
N ARG A 409 0.56 -25.05 -0.17
CA ARG A 409 0.29 -23.71 0.35
C ARG A 409 -0.06 -23.80 1.83
N PRO A 410 0.15 -22.73 2.63
CA PRO A 410 -0.28 -22.71 4.02
C PRO A 410 -1.78 -22.93 4.13
N VAL A 411 -2.17 -23.85 5.03
CA VAL A 411 -3.58 -24.23 5.21
C VAL A 411 -4.33 -23.13 5.96
N ILE A 412 -5.51 -22.80 5.47
CA ILE A 412 -6.45 -21.93 6.18
C ILE A 412 -7.42 -22.82 6.95
N PRO A 413 -7.54 -22.67 8.29
CA PRO A 413 -8.48 -23.47 9.07
C PRO A 413 -9.92 -23.33 8.58
N THR A 414 -10.67 -24.43 8.56
CA THR A 414 -12.06 -24.46 8.06
C THR A 414 -12.99 -23.50 8.80
N ARG A 415 -12.74 -23.25 10.10
CA ARG A 415 -13.50 -22.27 10.90
C ARG A 415 -13.39 -20.84 10.36
N LEU A 416 -12.26 -20.48 9.72
CA LEU A 416 -12.07 -19.19 9.08
C LEU A 416 -12.82 -19.09 7.74
N LEU A 417 -13.02 -20.21 7.06
CA LEU A 417 -13.74 -20.29 5.80
C LEU A 417 -15.26 -20.22 5.99
N SER A 418 -15.77 -20.57 7.16
CA SER A 418 -17.20 -20.54 7.47
C SER A 418 -17.72 -19.14 7.85
N GLU A 419 -16.83 -18.18 8.09
CA GLU A 419 -17.21 -16.80 8.44
C GLU A 419 -17.38 -15.94 7.17
N PRO A 420 -18.59 -15.38 6.92
CA PRO A 420 -18.91 -14.65 5.67
C PRO A 420 -18.00 -13.46 5.38
N VAL A 421 -17.35 -12.92 6.42
CA VAL A 421 -16.53 -11.70 6.32
C VAL A 421 -15.06 -11.99 6.07
N CYS A 422 -14.58 -13.22 6.35
CA CYS A 422 -13.20 -13.65 6.05
C CYS A 422 -13.00 -14.00 4.56
N MET A 423 -14.05 -14.49 3.89
CA MET A 423 -13.99 -14.97 2.51
C MET A 423 -13.48 -13.92 1.50
N PRO A 424 -13.96 -12.65 1.50
CA PRO A 424 -13.50 -11.67 0.51
C PRO A 424 -12.02 -11.30 0.63
N CYS A 425 -11.45 -11.34 1.83
CA CYS A 425 -10.05 -11.00 2.07
C CYS A 425 -9.06 -12.12 1.69
N MET A 426 -9.56 -13.37 1.51
CA MET A 426 -8.72 -14.55 1.26
C MET A 426 -8.72 -14.98 -0.22
N ILE A 427 -9.68 -14.48 -1.03
CA ILE A 427 -9.87 -14.87 -2.43
C ILE A 427 -9.31 -13.80 -3.39
N ALA A 428 -9.06 -12.58 -2.89
CA ALA A 428 -8.44 -11.49 -3.65
C ALA A 428 -6.91 -11.62 -3.67
#